data_a0606d5d78b8858b14e57b4699899ba8
#
_entry.id   a0606d5d78b8858b14e57b4699899ba8
#
_cell.length_a   1.000
_cell.length_b   1.000
_cell.length_c   1.000
_cell.angle_alpha   90.00
_cell.angle_beta   90.00
_cell.angle_gamma   90.00
#
_symmetry.space_group_name_H-M   'P 1'
#
loop_
_entity.id
_entity.type
_entity.pdbx_description
1 polymer ?
#
loop_
_entity_poly.entity_id
_entity_poly.type
_entity_poly.pdbx_seq_one_letter_code
_entity_poly.pdbx_strand_id
1 'polypeptide(L)'
;MAESPDRSPLRIGLAGAGMISHHHLIAWSRDPRAKVVALCDPNLEQARRRAAEFGIPSVHADMESMLAGQALDAVDIASPRETHVALVEMAAADGLDVLCQKPLAPSLAAGEAVARHVAGKVRLMVHENWRFRPWYRRIKQWLEAGEAGLLLQADMAMLSSGLLPDTAGQRPDLVRQPFMAREKRLMIAEVLIHHLDVLRWLFGPLTLRDARTAHTVPEVDGETLAAIFLETAKGVPIVLRGAMGAAGFPARTLDRLEVIGDKASAMLDGIELRLLGPHPRHETFDFARDYQASFDRAIGHFVDGLVTGAPFETDVRDNLETLRLVEQAYDAANRDAANRPVGR
;
A
#
# COMPACT_ATOMS: atom_id res chain seq x y z
N MET A 1 8.71 -0.93 -33.70
CA MET A 1 8.84 -1.83 -32.53
C MET A 1 8.15 -3.12 -32.95
N ALA A 2 8.87 -4.22 -33.06
CA ALA A 2 8.32 -5.48 -33.51
C ALA A 2 7.36 -6.03 -32.44
N GLU A 3 6.12 -6.27 -32.81
CA GLU A 3 5.20 -7.07 -32.03
C GLU A 3 5.81 -8.47 -31.84
N SER A 4 6.04 -8.85 -30.59
CA SER A 4 6.46 -10.21 -30.22
C SER A 4 5.32 -11.17 -30.53
N PRO A 5 5.57 -12.32 -31.21
CA PRO A 5 4.51 -13.22 -31.60
C PRO A 5 3.88 -13.90 -30.38
N ASP A 6 2.52 -13.84 -30.32
CA ASP A 6 1.58 -14.83 -29.80
C ASP A 6 1.98 -15.59 -28.50
N ARG A 7 2.29 -14.86 -27.42
CA ARG A 7 2.29 -15.46 -26.10
C ARG A 7 0.86 -15.43 -25.56
N SER A 8 0.29 -16.60 -25.27
CA SER A 8 -0.99 -16.68 -24.55
C SER A 8 -0.93 -15.83 -23.29
N PRO A 9 -2.01 -15.12 -22.90
CA PRO A 9 -2.03 -14.31 -21.69
C PRO A 9 -1.60 -15.11 -20.47
N LEU A 10 -0.84 -14.48 -19.57
CA LEU A 10 -0.45 -15.05 -18.28
C LEU A 10 -1.71 -15.46 -17.49
N ARG A 11 -1.68 -16.62 -16.92
CA ARG A 11 -2.78 -17.22 -16.16
C ARG A 11 -2.62 -16.91 -14.67
N ILE A 12 -3.48 -16.08 -14.16
CA ILE A 12 -3.41 -15.57 -12.78
C ILE A 12 -4.46 -16.26 -11.90
N GLY A 13 -4.05 -16.75 -10.72
CA GLY A 13 -4.94 -17.13 -9.63
C GLY A 13 -5.10 -15.98 -8.66
N LEU A 14 -6.33 -15.67 -8.23
CA LEU A 14 -6.60 -14.65 -7.22
C LEU A 14 -7.07 -15.31 -5.92
N ALA A 15 -6.38 -15.03 -4.81
CA ALA A 15 -6.78 -15.45 -3.47
C ALA A 15 -7.40 -14.27 -2.71
N GLY A 16 -8.70 -14.41 -2.39
CA GLY A 16 -9.52 -13.38 -1.73
C GLY A 16 -10.53 -12.72 -2.65
N ALA A 17 -11.79 -12.69 -2.22
CA ALA A 17 -12.91 -12.07 -2.93
C ALA A 17 -13.47 -10.84 -2.20
N GLY A 18 -12.72 -10.28 -1.25
CA GLY A 18 -13.08 -9.12 -0.44
C GLY A 18 -13.19 -7.80 -1.22
N MET A 19 -13.33 -6.69 -0.49
CA MET A 19 -13.48 -5.36 -1.09
C MET A 19 -12.31 -5.01 -2.02
N ILE A 20 -11.08 -5.26 -1.57
CA ILE A 20 -9.88 -4.85 -2.31
C ILE A 20 -9.70 -5.61 -3.62
N SER A 21 -10.13 -6.89 -3.67
CA SER A 21 -10.05 -7.71 -4.87
C SER A 21 -10.79 -7.11 -6.07
N HIS A 22 -11.81 -6.29 -5.83
CA HIS A 22 -12.53 -5.59 -6.90
C HIS A 22 -11.60 -4.65 -7.69
N HIS A 23 -10.79 -3.85 -6.98
CA HIS A 23 -9.83 -2.96 -7.62
C HIS A 23 -8.71 -3.72 -8.34
N HIS A 24 -8.25 -4.85 -7.77
CA HIS A 24 -7.30 -5.73 -8.43
C HIS A 24 -7.89 -6.29 -9.73
N LEU A 25 -9.11 -6.81 -9.70
CA LEU A 25 -9.76 -7.40 -10.87
C LEU A 25 -10.06 -6.38 -11.97
N ILE A 26 -10.41 -5.12 -11.62
CA ILE A 26 -10.48 -4.03 -12.59
C ILE A 26 -9.12 -3.84 -13.28
N ALA A 27 -8.04 -3.80 -12.50
CA ALA A 27 -6.70 -3.61 -13.05
C ALA A 27 -6.27 -4.80 -13.93
N TRP A 28 -6.48 -6.03 -13.47
CA TRP A 28 -6.24 -7.24 -14.26
C TRP A 28 -7.03 -7.26 -15.57
N SER A 29 -8.29 -6.83 -15.56
CA SER A 29 -9.14 -6.81 -16.76
C SER A 29 -8.69 -5.80 -17.82
N ARG A 30 -7.86 -4.82 -17.44
CA ARG A 30 -7.33 -3.79 -18.32
C ARG A 30 -5.99 -4.13 -18.96
N ASP A 31 -5.30 -5.16 -18.47
CA ASP A 31 -4.03 -5.61 -19.05
C ASP A 31 -4.27 -6.86 -19.92
N PRO A 32 -4.22 -6.74 -21.25
CA PRO A 32 -4.50 -7.86 -22.15
C PRO A 32 -3.45 -8.99 -22.09
N ARG A 33 -2.30 -8.75 -21.47
CA ARG A 33 -1.19 -9.70 -21.34
C ARG A 33 -1.41 -10.73 -20.23
N ALA A 34 -2.44 -10.54 -19.38
CA ALA A 34 -2.74 -11.44 -18.28
C ALA A 34 -4.25 -11.65 -18.15
N LYS A 35 -4.64 -12.78 -17.59
CA LYS A 35 -6.05 -13.12 -17.33
C LYS A 35 -6.18 -13.84 -16.00
N VAL A 36 -7.07 -13.34 -15.14
CA VAL A 36 -7.47 -14.09 -13.94
C VAL A 36 -8.35 -15.26 -14.38
N VAL A 37 -7.87 -16.48 -14.16
CA VAL A 37 -8.53 -17.71 -14.60
C VAL A 37 -9.15 -18.51 -13.45
N ALA A 38 -8.75 -18.21 -12.22
CA ALA A 38 -9.27 -18.83 -11.02
C ALA A 38 -9.31 -17.84 -9.85
N LEU A 39 -10.25 -18.04 -8.95
CA LEU A 39 -10.42 -17.26 -7.73
C LEU A 39 -10.75 -18.19 -6.57
N CYS A 40 -10.11 -17.99 -5.42
CA CYS A 40 -10.45 -18.71 -4.20
C CYS A 40 -10.81 -17.77 -3.04
N ASP A 41 -11.81 -18.18 -2.26
CA ASP A 41 -12.21 -17.52 -1.00
C ASP A 41 -13.01 -18.51 -0.16
N PRO A 42 -12.81 -18.60 1.16
CA PRO A 42 -13.61 -19.46 2.04
C PRO A 42 -15.12 -19.14 1.96
N ASN A 43 -15.48 -17.89 1.68
CA ASN A 43 -16.84 -17.49 1.38
C ASN A 43 -17.16 -17.73 -0.10
N LEU A 44 -17.55 -18.96 -0.44
CA LEU A 44 -17.85 -19.36 -1.81
C LEU A 44 -18.98 -18.53 -2.47
N GLU A 45 -19.92 -18.00 -1.71
CA GLU A 45 -20.96 -17.14 -2.27
C GLU A 45 -20.36 -15.82 -2.77
N GLN A 46 -19.52 -15.22 -1.96
CA GLN A 46 -18.79 -14.00 -2.34
C GLN A 46 -17.84 -14.25 -3.51
N ALA A 47 -17.12 -15.37 -3.48
CA ALA A 47 -16.24 -15.78 -4.57
C ALA A 47 -17.00 -15.94 -5.90
N ARG A 48 -18.16 -16.64 -5.90
CA ARG A 48 -18.99 -16.81 -7.10
C ARG A 48 -19.54 -15.48 -7.63
N ARG A 49 -19.99 -14.58 -6.74
CA ARG A 49 -20.43 -13.25 -7.16
C ARG A 49 -19.31 -12.48 -7.85
N ARG A 50 -18.13 -12.47 -7.25
CA ARG A 50 -16.97 -11.78 -7.79
C ARG A 50 -16.50 -12.41 -9.12
N ALA A 51 -16.49 -13.73 -9.21
CA ALA A 51 -16.14 -14.44 -10.43
C ALA A 51 -17.13 -14.17 -11.58
N ALA A 52 -18.44 -14.12 -11.28
CA ALA A 52 -19.47 -13.78 -12.27
C ALA A 52 -19.32 -12.33 -12.78
N GLU A 53 -18.97 -11.38 -11.90
CA GLU A 53 -18.78 -9.97 -12.24
C GLU A 53 -17.64 -9.78 -13.26
N PHE A 54 -16.55 -10.57 -13.13
CA PHE A 54 -15.35 -10.45 -13.97
C PHE A 54 -15.15 -11.58 -14.97
N GLY A 55 -16.10 -12.49 -15.10
CA GLY A 55 -16.02 -13.61 -16.05
C GLY A 55 -14.92 -14.62 -15.73
N ILE A 56 -14.62 -14.85 -14.44
CA ILE A 56 -13.59 -15.81 -13.99
C ILE A 56 -14.19 -17.22 -14.04
N PRO A 57 -13.58 -18.15 -14.79
CA PRO A 57 -14.21 -19.44 -15.07
C PRO A 57 -14.18 -20.43 -13.90
N SER A 58 -13.22 -20.30 -12.97
CA SER A 58 -13.02 -21.28 -11.90
C SER A 58 -13.07 -20.65 -10.50
N VAL A 59 -13.82 -21.27 -9.60
CA VAL A 59 -13.99 -20.80 -8.21
C VAL A 59 -13.70 -21.96 -7.25
N HIS A 60 -12.88 -21.66 -6.25
CA HIS A 60 -12.37 -22.61 -5.27
C HIS A 60 -12.65 -22.11 -3.84
N ALA A 61 -12.71 -23.00 -2.86
CA ALA A 61 -12.89 -22.65 -1.47
C ALA A 61 -11.59 -22.15 -0.81
N ASP A 62 -10.46 -22.59 -1.30
CA ASP A 62 -9.13 -22.34 -0.77
C ASP A 62 -8.07 -22.36 -1.88
N MET A 63 -6.87 -21.91 -1.53
CA MET A 63 -5.76 -21.84 -2.47
C MET A 63 -5.23 -23.21 -2.86
N GLU A 64 -5.25 -24.19 -1.95
CA GLU A 64 -4.78 -25.56 -2.23
C GLU A 64 -5.59 -26.19 -3.37
N SER A 65 -6.92 -26.13 -3.28
CA SER A 65 -7.82 -26.62 -4.34
C SER A 65 -7.69 -25.82 -5.65
N MET A 66 -7.38 -24.51 -5.57
CA MET A 66 -7.12 -23.69 -6.74
C MET A 66 -5.83 -24.13 -7.44
N LEU A 67 -4.74 -24.32 -6.72
CA LEU A 67 -3.45 -24.74 -7.25
C LEU A 67 -3.52 -26.16 -7.84
N ALA A 68 -4.18 -27.08 -7.16
CA ALA A 68 -4.38 -28.45 -7.67
C ALA A 68 -5.23 -28.52 -8.95
N GLY A 69 -6.15 -27.56 -9.12
CA GLY A 69 -7.12 -27.57 -10.24
C GLY A 69 -6.73 -26.71 -11.44
N GLN A 70 -5.67 -25.88 -11.34
CA GLN A 70 -5.34 -24.88 -12.36
C GLN A 70 -3.84 -24.82 -12.66
N ALA A 71 -3.50 -24.75 -13.95
CA ALA A 71 -2.15 -24.33 -14.34
C ALA A 71 -2.09 -22.80 -14.28
N LEU A 72 -1.27 -22.25 -13.41
CA LEU A 72 -1.10 -20.82 -13.20
C LEU A 72 0.33 -20.39 -13.51
N ASP A 73 0.51 -19.12 -13.90
CA ASP A 73 1.83 -18.48 -14.04
C ASP A 73 2.19 -17.66 -12.82
N ALA A 74 1.19 -17.10 -12.13
CA ALA A 74 1.39 -16.32 -10.90
C ALA A 74 0.11 -16.29 -10.04
N VAL A 75 0.28 -15.87 -8.79
CA VAL A 75 -0.83 -15.70 -7.85
C VAL A 75 -0.87 -14.26 -7.34
N ASP A 76 -2.08 -13.70 -7.29
CA ASP A 76 -2.39 -12.42 -6.62
C ASP A 76 -3.11 -12.71 -5.30
N ILE A 77 -2.53 -12.29 -4.17
CA ILE A 77 -3.04 -12.51 -2.82
C ILE A 77 -3.67 -11.20 -2.32
N ALA A 78 -4.99 -11.13 -2.36
CA ALA A 78 -5.81 -9.99 -1.93
C ALA A 78 -6.73 -10.36 -0.76
N SER A 79 -6.25 -11.20 0.14
CA SER A 79 -6.91 -11.72 1.34
C SER A 79 -6.54 -10.91 2.60
N PRO A 80 -7.10 -11.21 3.79
CA PRO A 80 -6.65 -10.60 5.04
C PRO A 80 -5.17 -10.91 5.35
N ARG A 81 -4.46 -9.92 5.90
CA ARG A 81 -3.01 -9.97 6.15
C ARG A 81 -2.53 -11.18 6.97
N GLU A 82 -3.38 -11.71 7.85
CA GLU A 82 -3.07 -12.88 8.68
C GLU A 82 -2.83 -14.14 7.85
N THR A 83 -3.35 -14.16 6.62
CA THR A 83 -3.22 -15.31 5.70
C THR A 83 -2.05 -15.16 4.73
N HIS A 84 -1.46 -13.96 4.60
CA HIS A 84 -0.47 -13.65 3.57
C HIS A 84 0.73 -14.60 3.61
N VAL A 85 1.32 -14.79 4.81
CA VAL A 85 2.52 -15.63 4.97
C VAL A 85 2.26 -17.05 4.45
N ALA A 86 1.19 -17.70 4.92
CA ALA A 86 0.85 -19.05 4.52
C ALA A 86 0.57 -19.18 3.02
N LEU A 87 -0.16 -18.22 2.44
CA LEU A 87 -0.49 -18.24 1.02
C LEU A 87 0.74 -17.97 0.12
N VAL A 88 1.64 -17.07 0.55
CA VAL A 88 2.91 -16.84 -0.15
C VAL A 88 3.79 -18.09 -0.12
N GLU A 89 3.90 -18.76 1.03
CA GLU A 89 4.67 -20.00 1.15
C GLU A 89 4.10 -21.14 0.29
N MET A 90 2.77 -21.23 0.21
CA MET A 90 2.08 -22.22 -0.64
C MET A 90 2.34 -21.94 -2.14
N ALA A 91 2.22 -20.69 -2.60
CA ALA A 91 2.54 -20.32 -3.98
C ALA A 91 4.01 -20.58 -4.31
N ALA A 92 4.92 -20.26 -3.39
CA ALA A 92 6.35 -20.50 -3.57
C ALA A 92 6.71 -21.99 -3.64
N ALA A 93 5.99 -22.87 -2.94
CA ALA A 93 6.16 -24.30 -3.04
C ALA A 93 5.81 -24.84 -4.43
N ASP A 94 4.83 -24.23 -5.11
CA ASP A 94 4.43 -24.55 -6.48
C ASP A 94 5.25 -23.78 -7.55
N GLY A 95 6.24 -22.99 -7.12
CA GLY A 95 7.11 -22.23 -8.03
C GLY A 95 6.43 -21.05 -8.72
N LEU A 96 5.34 -20.51 -8.17
CA LEU A 96 4.57 -19.42 -8.73
C LEU A 96 5.07 -18.06 -8.22
N ASP A 97 5.27 -17.11 -9.14
CA ASP A 97 5.52 -15.71 -8.78
C ASP A 97 4.29 -15.10 -8.08
N VAL A 98 4.53 -14.21 -7.13
CA VAL A 98 3.48 -13.71 -6.23
C VAL A 98 3.38 -12.20 -6.25
N LEU A 99 2.15 -11.69 -6.39
CA LEU A 99 1.74 -10.35 -5.98
C LEU A 99 0.97 -10.48 -4.67
N CYS A 100 1.44 -9.85 -3.59
CA CYS A 100 0.81 -9.95 -2.28
C CYS A 100 0.38 -8.57 -1.75
N GLN A 101 -0.84 -8.46 -1.26
CA GLN A 101 -1.32 -7.24 -0.60
C GLN A 101 -0.46 -6.85 0.61
N LYS A 102 -0.47 -5.55 0.90
CA LYS A 102 0.16 -4.97 2.10
C LYS A 102 -0.76 -5.16 3.35
N PRO A 103 -0.19 -5.17 4.55
CA PRO A 103 1.23 -5.41 4.83
C PRO A 103 1.61 -6.85 4.46
N LEU A 104 2.82 -7.07 4.01
CA LEU A 104 3.30 -8.41 3.63
C LEU A 104 3.09 -9.45 4.74
N ALA A 105 3.32 -9.03 5.97
CA ALA A 105 3.25 -9.88 7.15
C ALA A 105 2.87 -9.06 8.40
N PRO A 106 2.39 -9.70 9.48
CA PRO A 106 1.99 -9.01 10.70
C PRO A 106 3.16 -8.39 11.49
N SER A 107 4.41 -8.78 11.21
CA SER A 107 5.62 -8.25 11.83
C SER A 107 6.81 -8.30 10.88
N LEU A 108 7.85 -7.50 11.18
CA LEU A 108 9.11 -7.53 10.43
C LEU A 108 9.72 -8.93 10.44
N ALA A 109 9.78 -9.60 11.60
CA ALA A 109 10.36 -10.93 11.72
C ALA A 109 9.65 -11.98 10.83
N ALA A 110 8.32 -11.92 10.75
CA ALA A 110 7.54 -12.77 9.85
C ALA A 110 7.82 -12.42 8.37
N GLY A 111 7.89 -11.13 8.02
CA GLY A 111 8.26 -10.69 6.68
C GLY A 111 9.67 -11.14 6.26
N GLU A 112 10.65 -11.06 7.17
CA GLU A 112 12.01 -11.55 6.93
C GLU A 112 12.04 -13.08 6.74
N ALA A 113 11.20 -13.83 7.47
CA ALA A 113 11.05 -15.27 7.27
C ALA A 113 10.49 -15.59 5.87
N VAL A 114 9.45 -14.88 5.43
CA VAL A 114 8.90 -14.99 4.08
C VAL A 114 9.99 -14.68 3.04
N ALA A 115 10.73 -13.57 3.19
CA ALA A 115 11.79 -13.21 2.25
C ALA A 115 12.86 -14.30 2.12
N ARG A 116 13.27 -14.92 3.24
CA ARG A 116 14.19 -16.07 3.20
C ARG A 116 13.57 -17.29 2.53
N HIS A 117 12.27 -17.54 2.76
CA HIS A 117 11.59 -18.71 2.19
C HIS A 117 11.49 -18.64 0.67
N VAL A 118 11.16 -17.44 0.12
CA VAL A 118 10.97 -17.24 -1.32
C VAL A 118 12.29 -17.01 -2.08
N ALA A 119 13.38 -16.71 -1.38
CA ALA A 119 14.67 -16.36 -1.99
C ALA A 119 15.18 -17.45 -2.95
N GLY A 120 15.38 -17.09 -4.22
CA GLY A 120 15.86 -18.00 -5.26
C GLY A 120 14.84 -19.02 -5.76
N LYS A 121 13.61 -19.00 -5.24
CA LYS A 121 12.53 -19.90 -5.68
C LYS A 121 11.56 -19.17 -6.60
N VAL A 122 11.01 -18.06 -6.14
CA VAL A 122 10.00 -17.26 -6.84
C VAL A 122 10.26 -15.78 -6.63
N ARG A 123 9.62 -14.95 -7.42
CA ARG A 123 9.65 -13.50 -7.28
C ARG A 123 8.41 -13.05 -6.54
N LEU A 124 8.59 -12.20 -5.53
CA LEU A 124 7.52 -11.67 -4.70
C LEU A 124 7.51 -10.15 -4.78
N MET A 125 6.39 -9.60 -5.28
CA MET A 125 6.08 -8.17 -5.23
C MET A 125 5.02 -7.91 -4.17
N VAL A 126 5.22 -6.89 -3.33
CA VAL A 126 4.18 -6.42 -2.42
C VAL A 126 3.37 -5.33 -3.12
N HIS A 127 2.05 -5.45 -3.07
CA HIS A 127 1.14 -4.50 -3.70
C HIS A 127 1.05 -3.19 -2.88
N GLU A 128 2.17 -2.47 -2.83
CA GLU A 128 2.23 -1.14 -2.21
C GLU A 128 1.91 -0.09 -3.27
N ASN A 129 0.61 0.13 -3.49
CA ASN A 129 0.12 0.90 -4.63
C ASN A 129 0.20 2.43 -4.46
N TRP A 130 0.46 2.96 -3.26
CA TRP A 130 0.51 4.42 -3.06
C TRP A 130 1.59 5.10 -3.91
N ARG A 131 2.81 4.54 -3.99
CA ARG A 131 3.87 5.11 -4.84
C ARG A 131 3.49 5.14 -6.33
N PHE A 132 2.50 4.33 -6.76
CA PHE A 132 1.98 4.33 -8.13
C PHE A 132 0.86 5.35 -8.37
N ARG A 133 0.45 6.14 -7.37
CA ARG A 133 -0.51 7.23 -7.56
C ARG A 133 0.07 8.31 -8.47
N PRO A 134 -0.73 8.87 -9.40
CA PRO A 134 -0.24 9.83 -10.39
C PRO A 134 0.49 11.04 -9.80
N TRP A 135 -0.02 11.60 -8.71
CA TRP A 135 0.58 12.77 -8.07
C TRP A 135 1.95 12.47 -7.43
N TYR A 136 2.15 11.31 -6.80
CA TYR A 136 3.46 10.95 -6.28
C TYR A 136 4.46 10.68 -7.40
N ARG A 137 4.03 10.04 -8.51
CA ARG A 137 4.85 9.88 -9.72
C ARG A 137 5.24 11.23 -10.30
N ARG A 138 4.33 12.21 -10.31
CA ARG A 138 4.63 13.57 -10.78
C ARG A 138 5.64 14.27 -9.87
N ILE A 139 5.47 14.20 -8.55
CA ILE A 139 6.44 14.75 -7.59
C ILE A 139 7.81 14.11 -7.80
N LYS A 140 7.89 12.79 -7.93
CA LYS A 140 9.14 12.07 -8.20
C LYS A 140 9.83 12.58 -9.46
N GLN A 141 9.08 12.76 -10.55
CA GLN A 141 9.61 13.32 -11.80
C GLN A 141 10.21 14.73 -11.60
N TRP A 142 9.55 15.60 -10.83
CA TRP A 142 10.09 16.93 -10.54
C TRP A 142 11.37 16.88 -9.71
N LEU A 143 11.43 15.98 -8.74
CA LEU A 143 12.63 15.77 -7.92
C LEU A 143 13.81 15.23 -8.75
N GLU A 144 13.55 14.24 -9.60
CA GLU A 144 14.57 13.64 -10.49
C GLU A 144 15.05 14.62 -11.57
N ALA A 145 14.17 15.50 -12.05
CA ALA A 145 14.54 16.58 -12.95
C ALA A 145 15.34 17.72 -12.26
N GLY A 146 15.54 17.64 -10.93
CA GLY A 146 16.26 18.65 -10.15
C GLY A 146 15.51 19.99 -10.01
N GLU A 147 14.20 20.02 -10.23
CA GLU A 147 13.41 21.23 -10.21
C GLU A 147 13.28 21.82 -8.79
N ALA A 148 13.16 20.97 -7.77
CA ALA A 148 13.18 21.42 -6.39
C ALA A 148 14.57 21.87 -5.90
N GLY A 149 15.63 21.48 -6.59
CA GLY A 149 17.00 21.69 -6.12
C GLY A 149 17.37 20.74 -4.97
N LEU A 150 18.05 21.27 -3.94
CA LEU A 150 18.39 20.52 -2.74
C LEU A 150 17.14 20.41 -1.86
N LEU A 151 16.81 19.21 -1.41
CA LEU A 151 15.77 19.01 -0.41
C LEU A 151 16.21 19.62 0.93
N LEU A 152 15.36 20.47 1.50
CA LEU A 152 15.57 21.11 2.79
C LEU A 152 14.70 20.51 3.90
N GLN A 153 13.46 20.12 3.58
CA GLN A 153 12.48 19.54 4.50
C GLN A 153 11.35 18.90 3.72
N ALA A 154 10.66 17.92 4.32
CA ALA A 154 9.36 17.46 3.87
C ALA A 154 8.39 17.25 5.04
N ASP A 155 7.11 17.54 4.82
CA ASP A 155 6.01 17.27 5.77
C ASP A 155 4.89 16.54 5.04
N MET A 156 4.48 15.38 5.57
CA MET A 156 3.41 14.57 5.00
C MET A 156 2.31 14.34 6.04
N ALA A 157 1.06 14.51 5.65
CA ALA A 157 -0.07 14.33 6.54
C ALA A 157 -1.20 13.54 5.88
N MET A 158 -1.79 12.61 6.61
CA MET A 158 -3.05 11.94 6.32
C MET A 158 -4.08 12.31 7.39
N LEU A 159 -5.07 13.12 7.03
CA LEU A 159 -6.08 13.63 7.94
C LEU A 159 -7.48 13.25 7.43
N SER A 160 -8.24 12.57 8.27
CA SER A 160 -9.58 12.08 7.93
C SER A 160 -10.52 12.17 9.14
N SER A 161 -11.80 12.42 8.89
CA SER A 161 -12.86 12.27 9.90
C SER A 161 -13.55 10.90 9.83
N GLY A 162 -13.02 9.92 9.11
CA GLY A 162 -13.68 8.65 8.81
C GLY A 162 -14.01 7.78 10.03
N LEU A 163 -13.33 8.01 11.16
CA LEU A 163 -13.67 7.36 12.44
C LEU A 163 -14.59 8.21 13.33
N LEU A 164 -14.96 9.43 12.92
CA LEU A 164 -16.00 10.21 13.62
C LEU A 164 -17.38 9.85 13.09
N PRO A 165 -18.44 10.00 13.93
CA PRO A 165 -19.81 9.82 13.47
C PRO A 165 -20.16 10.85 12.38
N ASP A 166 -20.77 10.39 11.31
CA ASP A 166 -21.40 11.24 10.30
C ASP A 166 -22.80 11.73 10.77
N THR A 167 -23.53 12.39 9.90
CA THR A 167 -24.89 12.90 10.20
C THR A 167 -25.92 11.79 10.48
N ALA A 168 -25.65 10.55 10.08
CA ALA A 168 -26.45 9.36 10.39
C ALA A 168 -25.94 8.60 11.62
N GLY A 169 -24.91 9.12 12.31
CA GLY A 169 -24.27 8.47 13.45
C GLY A 169 -23.37 7.30 13.07
N GLN A 170 -23.11 7.08 11.78
CA GLN A 170 -22.25 6.00 11.29
C GLN A 170 -20.78 6.49 11.22
N ARG A 171 -19.85 5.56 11.38
CA ARG A 171 -18.41 5.83 11.17
C ARG A 171 -17.99 5.29 9.80
N PRO A 172 -17.78 6.16 8.79
CA PRO A 172 -17.57 5.75 7.40
C PRO A 172 -16.46 4.71 7.22
N ASP A 173 -15.33 4.84 7.95
CA ASP A 173 -14.23 3.90 7.84
C ASP A 173 -14.59 2.52 8.43
N LEU A 174 -15.36 2.46 9.52
CA LEU A 174 -15.80 1.19 10.10
C LEU A 174 -16.92 0.53 9.29
N VAL A 175 -17.76 1.32 8.60
CA VAL A 175 -18.74 0.77 7.63
C VAL A 175 -18.01 0.13 6.45
N ARG A 176 -16.99 0.79 5.94
CA ARG A 176 -16.20 0.32 4.79
C ARG A 176 -15.28 -0.86 5.14
N GLN A 177 -14.65 -0.83 6.32
CA GLN A 177 -13.66 -1.79 6.80
C GLN A 177 -13.89 -2.12 8.28
N PRO A 178 -14.88 -2.99 8.60
CA PRO A 178 -15.24 -3.29 9.98
C PRO A 178 -14.11 -3.86 10.85
N PHE A 179 -13.11 -4.53 10.24
CA PHE A 179 -11.97 -5.08 10.96
C PHE A 179 -11.15 -4.02 11.69
N MET A 180 -11.14 -2.77 11.21
CA MET A 180 -10.41 -1.67 11.84
C MET A 180 -10.80 -1.41 13.29
N ALA A 181 -12.05 -1.77 13.68
CA ALA A 181 -12.51 -1.62 15.07
C ALA A 181 -11.67 -2.45 16.06
N ARG A 182 -11.14 -3.60 15.61
CA ARG A 182 -10.37 -4.54 16.46
C ARG A 182 -8.88 -4.56 16.15
N GLU A 183 -8.47 -3.75 15.20
CA GLU A 183 -7.06 -3.67 14.81
C GLU A 183 -6.24 -2.88 15.84
N LYS A 184 -5.31 -3.57 16.53
CA LYS A 184 -4.50 -2.97 17.59
C LYS A 184 -3.34 -2.09 17.07
N ARG A 185 -2.90 -2.36 15.84
CA ARG A 185 -1.82 -1.62 15.15
C ARG A 185 -2.41 -0.94 13.93
N LEU A 186 -3.23 0.11 14.17
CA LEU A 186 -4.11 0.67 13.15
C LEU A 186 -3.46 1.80 12.34
N MET A 187 -3.11 2.92 13.01
CA MET A 187 -2.67 4.13 12.29
C MET A 187 -1.35 3.92 11.56
N ILE A 188 -0.35 3.38 12.22
CA ILE A 188 0.97 3.22 11.61
C ILE A 188 0.99 2.03 10.65
N ALA A 189 0.55 0.83 11.09
CA ALA A 189 0.73 -0.39 10.32
C ALA A 189 -0.30 -0.58 9.19
N GLU A 190 -1.55 -0.08 9.33
CA GLU A 190 -2.57 -0.22 8.31
C GLU A 190 -2.65 0.98 7.37
N VAL A 191 -2.39 2.19 7.89
CA VAL A 191 -2.62 3.43 7.15
C VAL A 191 -1.32 4.09 6.75
N LEU A 192 -0.46 4.45 7.71
CA LEU A 192 0.78 5.19 7.43
C LEU A 192 1.89 4.35 6.81
N ILE A 193 1.77 3.03 6.77
CA ILE A 193 2.69 2.15 6.03
C ILE A 193 2.83 2.60 4.58
N HIS A 194 1.75 2.98 3.91
CA HIS A 194 1.76 3.52 2.56
C HIS A 194 2.55 4.83 2.45
N HIS A 195 2.43 5.69 3.44
CA HIS A 195 3.10 7.00 3.47
C HIS A 195 4.60 6.85 3.77
N LEU A 196 4.96 5.92 4.65
CA LEU A 196 6.36 5.54 4.89
C LEU A 196 7.01 4.99 3.63
N ASP A 197 6.29 4.16 2.89
CA ASP A 197 6.73 3.62 1.60
C ASP A 197 6.96 4.72 0.57
N VAL A 198 6.00 5.63 0.40
CA VAL A 198 6.12 6.79 -0.51
C VAL A 198 7.29 7.68 -0.14
N LEU A 199 7.48 8.01 1.15
CA LEU A 199 8.57 8.85 1.60
C LEU A 199 9.93 8.21 1.34
N ARG A 200 10.08 6.90 1.60
CA ARG A 200 11.29 6.14 1.25
C ARG A 200 11.55 6.16 -0.27
N TRP A 201 10.51 5.96 -1.06
CA TRP A 201 10.63 5.95 -2.51
C TRP A 201 10.97 7.33 -3.08
N LEU A 202 10.44 8.41 -2.52
CA LEU A 202 10.73 9.78 -2.95
C LEU A 202 12.16 10.22 -2.56
N PHE A 203 12.58 9.95 -1.31
CA PHE A 203 13.76 10.57 -0.71
C PHE A 203 14.90 9.59 -0.42
N GLY A 204 14.72 8.30 -0.72
CA GLY A 204 15.72 7.26 -0.43
C GLY A 204 15.61 6.72 1.01
N PRO A 205 16.66 6.05 1.49
CA PRO A 205 16.67 5.47 2.85
C PRO A 205 16.39 6.51 3.93
N LEU A 206 15.51 6.14 4.87
CA LEU A 206 15.10 6.99 5.99
C LEU A 206 15.51 6.36 7.32
N THR A 207 15.88 7.21 8.28
CA THR A 207 16.15 6.86 9.66
C THR A 207 15.03 7.39 10.54
N LEU A 208 14.42 6.55 11.37
CA LEU A 208 13.49 6.98 12.40
C LEU A 208 14.24 7.75 13.50
N ARG A 209 13.74 8.93 13.87
CA ARG A 209 14.26 9.72 14.97
C ARG A 209 13.36 9.63 16.20
N ASP A 210 12.04 9.71 16.01
CA ASP A 210 11.05 9.60 17.07
C ASP A 210 9.67 9.26 16.51
N ALA A 211 8.79 8.75 17.36
CA ALA A 211 7.38 8.54 17.04
C ALA A 211 6.50 8.70 18.27
N ARG A 212 5.30 9.22 18.08
CA ARG A 212 4.25 9.35 19.09
C ARG A 212 2.94 8.84 18.53
N THR A 213 2.19 8.17 19.38
CA THR A 213 0.83 7.70 19.05
C THR A 213 -0.16 8.13 20.10
N ALA A 214 -1.42 8.25 19.72
CA ALA A 214 -2.53 8.44 20.64
C ALA A 214 -3.76 7.69 20.19
N HIS A 215 -4.55 7.23 21.16
CA HIS A 215 -5.86 6.64 20.99
C HIS A 215 -6.91 7.71 21.30
N THR A 216 -7.59 8.23 20.27
CA THR A 216 -8.52 9.36 20.39
C THR A 216 -9.97 9.01 20.05
N VAL A 217 -10.25 7.78 19.58
CA VAL A 217 -11.56 7.29 19.18
C VAL A 217 -11.85 5.99 19.94
N PRO A 218 -12.70 6.02 21.00
CA PRO A 218 -12.90 4.87 21.90
C PRO A 218 -13.45 3.61 21.23
N GLU A 219 -14.06 3.71 20.05
CA GLU A 219 -14.71 2.59 19.35
C GLU A 219 -13.75 1.72 18.55
N VAL A 220 -12.45 2.06 18.53
CA VAL A 220 -11.41 1.23 17.91
C VAL A 220 -10.37 0.83 18.97
N ASP A 221 -9.73 -0.32 18.81
CA ASP A 221 -8.77 -0.84 19.79
C ASP A 221 -7.36 -0.24 19.62
N GLY A 222 -7.00 0.20 18.42
CA GLY A 222 -5.67 0.71 18.08
C GLY A 222 -5.52 2.22 18.17
N GLU A 223 -4.32 2.68 17.92
CA GLU A 223 -4.01 4.09 17.82
C GLU A 223 -4.66 4.73 16.59
N THR A 224 -5.23 5.91 16.78
CA THR A 224 -5.95 6.66 15.73
C THR A 224 -5.24 7.94 15.32
N LEU A 225 -4.15 8.25 16.02
CA LEU A 225 -3.28 9.37 15.73
C LEU A 225 -1.81 8.91 15.83
N ALA A 226 -0.98 9.38 14.91
CA ALA A 226 0.47 9.20 14.97
C ALA A 226 1.20 10.44 14.45
N ALA A 227 2.37 10.73 15.04
CA ALA A 227 3.36 11.67 14.54
C ALA A 227 4.72 10.97 14.53
N ILE A 228 5.39 10.95 13.38
CA ILE A 228 6.64 10.23 13.14
C ILE A 228 7.67 11.22 12.61
N PHE A 229 8.84 11.25 13.23
CA PHE A 229 9.97 12.08 12.82
C PHE A 229 11.04 11.20 12.17
N LEU A 230 11.36 11.53 10.93
CA LEU A 230 12.29 10.79 10.09
C LEU A 230 13.39 11.72 9.60
N GLU A 231 14.47 11.14 9.14
CA GLU A 231 15.59 11.86 8.55
C GLU A 231 16.15 11.09 7.37
N THR A 232 16.47 11.79 6.30
CA THR A 232 17.17 11.20 5.14
C THR A 232 18.63 10.89 5.48
N ALA A 233 19.32 10.11 4.63
CA ALA A 233 20.74 9.84 4.76
C ALA A 233 21.62 11.12 4.74
N LYS A 234 21.09 12.24 4.25
CA LYS A 234 21.77 13.56 4.21
C LYS A 234 21.40 14.46 5.40
N GLY A 235 20.67 13.95 6.40
CA GLY A 235 20.27 14.72 7.57
C GLY A 235 19.07 15.64 7.34
N VAL A 236 18.31 15.49 6.25
CA VAL A 236 17.13 16.32 5.99
C VAL A 236 15.96 15.82 6.81
N PRO A 237 15.30 16.69 7.63
CA PRO A 237 14.16 16.30 8.45
C PRO A 237 12.90 16.05 7.62
N ILE A 238 12.15 14.99 7.99
CA ILE A 238 10.87 14.65 7.44
C ILE A 238 9.88 14.40 8.57
N VAL A 239 8.68 14.97 8.49
CA VAL A 239 7.59 14.73 9.43
C VAL A 239 6.46 13.99 8.73
N LEU A 240 5.99 12.90 9.33
CA LEU A 240 4.80 12.19 8.90
C LEU A 240 3.76 12.20 10.01
N ARG A 241 2.54 12.68 9.71
CA ARG A 241 1.43 12.77 10.66
C ARG A 241 0.20 12.05 10.13
N GLY A 242 -0.53 11.40 11.02
CA GLY A 242 -1.82 10.79 10.68
C GLY A 242 -2.86 10.99 11.77
N ALA A 243 -4.10 11.25 11.39
CA ALA A 243 -5.25 11.29 12.29
C ALA A 243 -6.52 10.86 11.56
N MET A 244 -7.20 9.82 12.07
CA MET A 244 -8.45 9.29 11.52
C MET A 244 -9.70 9.84 12.23
N GLY A 245 -9.54 10.64 13.27
CA GLY A 245 -10.58 11.35 14.00
C GLY A 245 -10.44 12.86 13.91
N ALA A 246 -10.01 13.41 12.78
CA ALA A 246 -9.76 14.83 12.57
C ALA A 246 -11.06 15.56 12.16
N ALA A 247 -11.72 16.21 13.11
CA ALA A 247 -12.93 16.98 12.86
C ALA A 247 -12.70 18.09 11.82
N GLY A 248 -13.67 18.28 10.92
CA GLY A 248 -13.59 19.27 9.85
C GLY A 248 -12.87 18.79 8.58
N PHE A 249 -12.25 17.61 8.60
CA PHE A 249 -11.69 16.96 7.41
C PHE A 249 -12.69 16.00 6.76
N PRO A 250 -12.54 15.69 5.46
CA PRO A 250 -13.37 14.68 4.79
C PRO A 250 -13.23 13.31 5.44
N ALA A 251 -14.29 12.50 5.37
CA ALA A 251 -14.25 11.10 5.83
C ALA A 251 -13.32 10.20 4.98
N ARG A 252 -13.03 10.61 3.73
CA ARG A 252 -12.06 9.90 2.88
C ARG A 252 -10.64 10.35 3.17
N THR A 253 -9.68 9.44 3.00
CA THR A 253 -8.26 9.75 3.13
C THR A 253 -7.81 10.72 2.03
N LEU A 254 -7.39 11.90 2.43
CA LEU A 254 -6.71 12.88 1.57
C LEU A 254 -5.31 13.13 2.10
N ASP A 255 -4.32 12.90 1.24
CA ASP A 255 -2.93 13.12 1.61
C ASP A 255 -2.55 14.59 1.39
N ARG A 256 -1.71 15.12 2.26
CA ARG A 256 -0.99 16.38 2.08
C ARG A 256 0.49 16.09 2.10
N LEU A 257 1.23 16.69 1.17
CA LEU A 257 2.69 16.58 1.14
C LEU A 257 3.28 17.91 0.72
N GLU A 258 4.17 18.43 1.57
CA GLU A 258 5.00 19.57 1.27
C GLU A 258 6.45 19.10 1.13
N VAL A 259 7.06 19.40 -0.01
CA VAL A 259 8.48 19.13 -0.28
C VAL A 259 9.15 20.47 -0.51
N ILE A 260 9.96 20.88 0.46
CA ILE A 260 10.63 22.18 0.45
C ILE A 260 12.04 22.01 -0.12
N GLY A 261 12.30 22.66 -1.24
CA GLY A 261 13.62 22.70 -1.87
C GLY A 261 14.21 24.12 -1.90
N ASP A 262 15.48 24.22 -2.20
CA ASP A 262 16.19 25.50 -2.30
C ASP A 262 15.93 26.28 -3.61
N LYS A 263 15.31 25.62 -4.62
CA LYS A 263 14.93 26.24 -5.90
C LYS A 263 13.42 26.35 -6.08
N ALA A 264 12.69 25.33 -5.69
CA ALA A 264 11.24 25.27 -5.78
C ALA A 264 10.69 24.32 -4.72
N SER A 265 9.38 24.44 -4.42
CA SER A 265 8.69 23.55 -3.48
C SER A 265 7.50 22.90 -4.16
N ALA A 266 7.30 21.60 -3.91
CA ALA A 266 6.11 20.90 -4.37
C ALA A 266 5.10 20.79 -3.22
N MET A 267 3.83 21.06 -3.51
CA MET A 267 2.72 20.99 -2.56
C MET A 267 1.57 20.16 -3.13
N LEU A 268 1.27 19.07 -2.45
CA LEU A 268 0.07 18.26 -2.67
C LEU A 268 -0.94 18.57 -1.56
N ASP A 269 -2.18 18.94 -1.92
CA ASP A 269 -3.31 19.03 -1.00
C ASP A 269 -4.49 18.25 -1.58
N GLY A 270 -4.64 17.02 -1.14
CA GLY A 270 -5.63 16.08 -1.65
C GLY A 270 -5.41 15.72 -3.12
N ILE A 271 -6.10 16.42 -4.02
CA ILE A 271 -6.00 16.20 -5.49
C ILE A 271 -5.32 17.35 -6.21
N GLU A 272 -4.95 18.40 -5.49
CA GLU A 272 -4.30 19.57 -6.05
C GLU A 272 -2.79 19.48 -5.86
N LEU A 273 -2.03 19.46 -6.94
CA LEU A 273 -0.58 19.43 -6.93
C LEU A 273 -0.02 20.71 -7.54
N ARG A 274 0.86 21.38 -6.80
CA ARG A 274 1.51 22.61 -7.21
C ARG A 274 3.02 22.50 -7.10
N LEU A 275 3.71 23.06 -8.07
CA LEU A 275 5.11 23.41 -7.96
C LEU A 275 5.22 24.92 -7.81
N LEU A 276 5.79 25.38 -6.70
CA LEU A 276 5.99 26.79 -6.36
C LEU A 276 7.45 27.16 -6.59
N GLY A 277 7.68 28.25 -7.30
CA GLY A 277 9.04 28.70 -7.61
C GLY A 277 9.09 29.50 -8.93
N PRO A 278 10.27 29.60 -9.56
CA PRO A 278 10.44 30.39 -10.78
C PRO A 278 9.56 29.95 -11.96
N HIS A 279 9.23 28.65 -12.03
CA HIS A 279 8.39 28.06 -13.07
C HIS A 279 7.20 27.33 -12.45
N PRO A 280 6.19 28.06 -11.95
CA PRO A 280 5.09 27.47 -11.21
C PRO A 280 4.22 26.59 -12.11
N ARG A 281 3.74 25.48 -11.55
CA ARG A 281 2.81 24.55 -12.20
C ARG A 281 1.68 24.19 -11.25
N HIS A 282 0.52 23.87 -11.81
CA HIS A 282 -0.64 23.41 -11.08
C HIS A 282 -1.30 22.28 -11.87
N GLU A 283 -1.53 21.16 -11.20
CA GLU A 283 -2.21 19.98 -11.76
C GLU A 283 -3.32 19.57 -10.80
N THR A 284 -4.51 19.30 -11.33
CA THR A 284 -5.65 18.77 -10.58
C THR A 284 -5.90 17.34 -11.02
N PHE A 285 -6.07 16.43 -10.07
CA PHE A 285 -6.31 15.01 -10.29
C PHE A 285 -7.77 14.65 -10.02
N ASP A 286 -8.24 13.53 -10.55
CA ASP A 286 -9.53 12.92 -10.21
C ASP A 286 -9.31 11.81 -9.18
N PHE A 287 -9.87 11.97 -7.98
CA PHE A 287 -9.61 11.03 -6.87
C PHE A 287 -10.00 9.59 -7.21
N ALA A 288 -11.21 9.36 -7.76
CA ALA A 288 -11.71 8.01 -8.00
C ALA A 288 -10.94 7.32 -9.15
N ARG A 289 -10.77 8.04 -10.27
CA ARG A 289 -10.01 7.56 -11.42
C ARG A 289 -8.56 7.28 -11.03
N ASP A 290 -7.92 8.21 -10.34
CA ASP A 290 -6.49 8.14 -10.05
C ASP A 290 -6.18 7.21 -8.86
N TYR A 291 -7.16 6.96 -7.98
CA TYR A 291 -7.09 5.86 -7.02
C TYR A 291 -7.05 4.50 -7.74
N GLN A 292 -7.97 4.26 -8.69
CA GLN A 292 -7.94 3.03 -9.49
C GLN A 292 -6.66 2.94 -10.36
N ALA A 293 -6.19 4.05 -10.92
CA ALA A 293 -4.96 4.08 -11.69
C ALA A 293 -3.72 3.64 -10.90
N SER A 294 -3.73 3.75 -9.57
CA SER A 294 -2.65 3.20 -8.75
C SER A 294 -2.60 1.67 -8.74
N PHE A 295 -3.76 1.02 -8.79
CA PHE A 295 -3.87 -0.45 -8.94
C PHE A 295 -3.47 -0.87 -10.35
N ASP A 296 -3.99 -0.16 -11.37
CA ASP A 296 -3.68 -0.45 -12.78
C ASP A 296 -2.16 -0.41 -13.02
N ARG A 297 -1.49 0.60 -12.47
CA ARG A 297 -0.03 0.74 -12.61
C ARG A 297 0.76 -0.27 -11.80
N ALA A 298 0.34 -0.58 -10.57
CA ALA A 298 1.04 -1.56 -9.74
C ALA A 298 0.93 -2.96 -10.36
N ILE A 299 -0.26 -3.35 -10.83
CA ILE A 299 -0.48 -4.64 -11.50
C ILE A 299 0.22 -4.67 -12.86
N GLY A 300 0.12 -3.60 -13.65
CA GLY A 300 0.87 -3.49 -14.91
C GLY A 300 2.39 -3.63 -14.70
N HIS A 301 2.94 -3.03 -13.64
CA HIS A 301 4.34 -3.18 -13.26
C HIS A 301 4.70 -4.63 -12.88
N PHE A 302 3.81 -5.33 -12.18
CA PHE A 302 3.97 -6.76 -11.91
C PHE A 302 4.00 -7.58 -13.21
N VAL A 303 3.05 -7.33 -14.12
CA VAL A 303 3.00 -7.99 -15.44
C VAL A 303 4.25 -7.68 -16.26
N ASP A 304 4.71 -6.43 -16.28
CA ASP A 304 5.96 -6.04 -16.94
C ASP A 304 7.13 -6.86 -16.42
N GLY A 305 7.25 -6.99 -15.09
CA GLY A 305 8.27 -7.80 -14.46
C GLY A 305 8.17 -9.28 -14.83
N LEU A 306 6.97 -9.87 -14.87
CA LEU A 306 6.77 -11.27 -15.28
C LEU A 306 7.18 -11.50 -16.74
N VAL A 307 6.87 -10.57 -17.62
CA VAL A 307 7.14 -10.70 -19.06
C VAL A 307 8.60 -10.44 -19.40
N THR A 308 9.23 -9.46 -18.75
CA THR A 308 10.57 -8.97 -19.11
C THR A 308 11.69 -9.50 -18.22
N GLY A 309 11.36 -10.03 -17.04
CA GLY A 309 12.32 -10.36 -15.99
C GLY A 309 12.86 -9.14 -15.23
N ALA A 310 12.35 -7.93 -15.48
CA ALA A 310 12.74 -6.73 -14.77
C ALA A 310 12.42 -6.81 -13.27
N PRO A 311 13.21 -6.18 -12.38
CA PRO A 311 12.95 -6.17 -10.96
C PRO A 311 11.66 -5.42 -10.64
N PHE A 312 10.97 -5.83 -9.57
CA PHE A 312 9.82 -5.11 -9.04
C PHE A 312 10.27 -3.92 -8.16
N GLU A 313 9.61 -2.76 -8.31
CA GLU A 313 9.89 -1.59 -7.48
C GLU A 313 9.55 -1.83 -5.98
N THR A 314 8.58 -2.69 -5.72
CA THR A 314 8.12 -3.06 -4.38
C THR A 314 8.37 -4.54 -4.13
N ASP A 315 9.58 -5.02 -4.49
CA ASP A 315 9.96 -6.39 -4.17
C ASP A 315 9.97 -6.62 -2.64
N VAL A 316 10.07 -7.86 -2.25
CA VAL A 316 10.05 -8.21 -0.82
C VAL A 316 11.14 -7.52 -0.02
N ARG A 317 12.32 -7.27 -0.60
CA ARG A 317 13.45 -6.63 0.11
C ARG A 317 13.20 -5.14 0.31
N ASP A 318 12.69 -4.45 -0.71
CA ASP A 318 12.27 -3.05 -0.58
C ASP A 318 11.16 -2.90 0.47
N ASN A 319 10.15 -3.76 0.44
CA ASN A 319 9.04 -3.68 1.39
C ASN A 319 9.46 -3.96 2.84
N LEU A 320 10.44 -4.84 3.08
CA LEU A 320 10.98 -5.07 4.42
C LEU A 320 11.55 -3.80 5.05
N GLU A 321 12.13 -2.88 4.27
CA GLU A 321 12.60 -1.60 4.81
C GLU A 321 11.43 -0.69 5.25
N THR A 322 10.27 -0.77 4.58
CA THR A 322 9.05 -0.09 5.05
C THR A 322 8.54 -0.73 6.35
N LEU A 323 8.47 -2.07 6.42
CA LEU A 323 8.08 -2.77 7.65
C LEU A 323 9.04 -2.46 8.81
N ARG A 324 10.33 -2.32 8.56
CA ARG A 324 11.33 -1.95 9.57
C ARG A 324 11.03 -0.58 10.18
N LEU A 325 10.68 0.41 9.36
CA LEU A 325 10.28 1.72 9.86
C LEU A 325 8.98 1.65 10.68
N VAL A 326 8.02 0.82 10.27
CA VAL A 326 6.78 0.58 11.03
C VAL A 326 7.10 0.03 12.42
N GLU A 327 7.94 -1.01 12.53
CA GLU A 327 8.34 -1.59 13.83
C GLU A 327 9.10 -0.57 14.69
N GLN A 328 10.07 0.12 14.12
CA GLN A 328 10.83 1.16 14.83
C GLN A 328 9.92 2.27 15.37
N ALA A 329 8.89 2.66 14.60
CA ALA A 329 7.94 3.69 15.03
C ALA A 329 7.10 3.22 16.25
N TYR A 330 6.66 1.97 16.27
CA TYR A 330 5.99 1.40 17.44
C TYR A 330 6.93 1.30 18.64
N ASP A 331 8.16 0.86 18.44
CA ASP A 331 9.16 0.78 19.50
C ASP A 331 9.43 2.15 20.13
N ALA A 332 9.54 3.20 19.30
CA ALA A 332 9.73 4.58 19.79
C ALA A 332 8.50 5.08 20.57
N ALA A 333 7.30 4.89 20.03
CA ALA A 333 6.05 5.30 20.68
C ALA A 333 5.84 4.59 22.02
N ASN A 334 6.15 3.30 22.12
CA ASN A 334 6.04 2.51 23.35
C ASN A 334 7.05 2.95 24.42
N ARG A 335 8.30 3.28 24.04
CA ARG A 335 9.29 3.82 24.98
C ARG A 335 8.83 5.13 25.60
N ASP A 336 8.21 6.00 24.82
CA ASP A 336 7.68 7.26 25.35
C ASP A 336 6.51 7.04 26.31
N ALA A 337 5.58 6.13 25.96
CA ALA A 337 4.46 5.81 26.83
C ALA A 337 4.91 5.25 28.20
N ALA A 338 5.96 4.42 28.21
CA ALA A 338 6.54 3.87 29.43
C ALA A 338 7.23 4.92 30.31
N ASN A 339 7.74 6.01 29.71
CA ASN A 339 8.45 7.09 30.39
C ASN A 339 7.55 8.24 30.85
N ARG A 340 6.27 8.27 30.47
CA ARG A 340 5.32 9.26 30.96
C ARG A 340 4.97 8.97 32.43
N PRO A 341 5.07 9.97 33.34
CA PRO A 341 4.59 9.78 34.68
C PRO A 341 3.10 9.41 34.65
N VAL A 342 2.75 8.31 35.31
CA VAL A 342 1.37 7.89 35.56
C VAL A 342 0.75 8.99 36.44
N GLY A 343 0.09 9.97 35.85
CA GLY A 343 -0.50 11.03 36.62
C GLY A 343 -1.08 12.19 35.81
N ARG A 344 -2.34 12.17 35.75
CA ARG A 344 -3.44 13.15 35.90
C ARG A 344 -4.40 13.15 34.75
#